data_2324222082960ec8265807096be9d9b5
#
_entry.id   2324222082960ec8265807096be9d9b5
#
_cell.length_a   1.000
_cell.length_b   1.000
_cell.length_c   1.000
_cell.angle_alpha   90.00
_cell.angle_beta   90.00
_cell.angle_gamma   90.00
#
_symmetry.space_group_name_H-M   'P 1'
#
loop_
_entity.id
_entity.type
_entity.pdbx_description
1 polymer ?
#
loop_
_entity_poly.entity_id
_entity_poly.type
_entity_poly.pdbx_seq_one_letter_code
_entity_poly.pdbx_strand_id
1 'polypeptide(L)'
;MTTRRHFVRNLSLGALGALALPAQVPFTTEPRKVRVGIVGGRFGASFQFHEHPDCIVEAVSDLRADRRAVLQRTYRCAKAYPSLEELIKDPKVEAVFLATPAPDHVRHTLLCLAAGKHVLSAVPAAMTLDECAQLVGAVKRSGLTYM
;
A
#
# COMPACT_ATOMS: atom_id res chain seq x y z
N MET A 1 26.98 73.44 0.42
CA MET A 1 27.40 72.61 1.52
C MET A 1 26.15 72.13 2.21
N THR A 2 25.65 70.98 1.86
CA THR A 2 24.44 70.36 2.42
C THR A 2 24.87 69.47 3.55
N THR A 3 24.49 69.83 4.76
CA THR A 3 24.95 69.18 5.99
C THR A 3 24.33 67.83 6.21
N ARG A 4 25.17 66.88 6.60
CA ARG A 4 24.92 65.47 6.91
C ARG A 4 23.72 65.21 7.90
N ARG A 5 23.13 66.26 8.41
CA ARG A 5 22.07 66.14 9.45
C ARG A 5 20.65 65.96 8.90
N HIS A 6 20.41 66.11 7.61
CA HIS A 6 19.06 65.96 7.03
C HIS A 6 18.83 64.56 6.47
N PHE A 7 19.88 63.69 6.37
CA PHE A 7 19.71 62.33 5.86
C PHE A 7 19.20 61.32 6.89
N VAL A 8 19.42 61.60 8.17
CA VAL A 8 19.06 60.63 9.25
C VAL A 8 17.60 60.79 9.74
N ARG A 9 16.86 61.82 9.31
CA ARG A 9 15.52 62.10 9.79
C ARG A 9 14.38 61.48 8.98
N ASN A 10 14.69 60.85 7.86
CA ASN A 10 13.70 60.21 6.99
C ASN A 10 13.78 58.68 6.96
N LEU A 11 14.47 58.04 7.95
CA LEU A 11 14.65 56.60 8.00
C LEU A 11 13.84 55.93 9.12
N SER A 12 12.78 56.59 9.63
CA SER A 12 12.02 56.05 10.73
C SER A 12 10.53 55.93 10.41
N LEU A 13 10.17 55.37 9.28
CA LEU A 13 8.85 54.77 9.02
C LEU A 13 8.99 53.68 7.96
N GLY A 14 9.87 52.69 8.21
CA GLY A 14 9.89 51.43 7.51
C GLY A 14 8.95 50.50 8.24
N ALA A 15 7.81 50.23 7.63
CA ALA A 15 6.83 49.24 8.12
C ALA A 15 7.54 47.94 8.50
N LEU A 16 7.42 47.51 9.76
CA LEU A 16 7.63 46.15 10.18
C LEU A 16 6.56 45.30 9.50
N GLY A 17 6.84 44.87 8.29
CA GLY A 17 6.10 43.81 7.66
C GLY A 17 6.33 42.54 8.49
N ALA A 18 5.36 42.18 9.30
CA ALA A 18 5.33 40.86 9.93
C ALA A 18 5.35 39.85 8.80
N LEU A 19 6.52 39.22 8.57
CA LEU A 19 6.61 37.98 7.79
C LEU A 19 5.75 36.96 8.54
N ALA A 20 4.49 36.84 8.11
CA ALA A 20 3.65 35.72 8.50
C ALA A 20 4.33 34.47 7.96
N LEU A 21 5.05 33.76 8.82
CA LEU A 21 5.49 32.41 8.54
C LEU A 21 4.24 31.62 8.20
N PRO A 22 4.22 30.88 7.09
CA PRO A 22 3.10 30.00 6.78
C PRO A 22 2.91 29.09 7.99
N ALA A 23 1.70 29.10 8.54
CA ALA A 23 1.33 28.19 9.60
C ALA A 23 1.64 26.77 9.09
N GLN A 24 2.62 26.13 9.72
CA GLN A 24 2.88 24.72 9.48
C GLN A 24 1.64 23.99 9.96
N VAL A 25 0.79 23.60 9.03
CA VAL A 25 -0.31 22.68 9.31
C VAL A 25 0.38 21.40 9.80
N PRO A 26 0.15 21.00 11.05
CA PRO A 26 0.72 19.74 11.51
C PRO A 26 0.16 18.65 10.61
N PHE A 27 1.04 17.98 9.85
CA PHE A 27 0.71 16.73 9.16
C PHE A 27 0.50 15.65 10.23
N THR A 28 -0.62 15.69 10.92
CA THR A 28 -1.12 14.55 11.67
C THR A 28 -1.82 13.63 10.66
N THR A 29 -1.04 12.95 9.84
CA THR A 29 -1.56 11.76 9.19
C THR A 29 -1.66 10.70 10.29
N GLU A 30 -2.87 10.49 10.80
CA GLU A 30 -3.19 9.24 11.47
C GLU A 30 -2.63 8.10 10.61
N PRO A 31 -1.86 7.16 11.18
CA PRO A 31 -1.30 6.08 10.40
C PRO A 31 -2.41 5.34 9.67
N ARG A 32 -2.45 5.48 8.35
CA ARG A 32 -3.47 4.86 7.51
C ARG A 32 -3.27 3.36 7.51
N LYS A 33 -4.25 2.61 8.00
CA LYS A 33 -4.24 1.16 7.97
C LYS A 33 -4.39 0.63 6.54
N VAL A 34 -3.49 -0.26 6.13
CA VAL A 34 -3.54 -0.94 4.83
C VAL A 34 -4.54 -2.11 4.91
N ARG A 35 -5.46 -2.19 3.95
CA ARG A 35 -6.45 -3.27 3.85
C ARG A 35 -5.94 -4.37 2.94
N VAL A 36 -5.63 -5.52 3.53
CA VAL A 36 -4.97 -6.64 2.85
C VAL A 36 -5.96 -7.78 2.58
N GLY A 37 -5.92 -8.30 1.36
CA GLY A 37 -6.52 -9.58 0.98
C GLY A 37 -5.50 -10.72 1.10
N ILE A 38 -5.86 -11.83 1.73
CA ILE A 38 -4.97 -12.99 1.87
C ILE A 38 -5.44 -14.09 0.93
N VAL A 39 -4.55 -14.58 0.05
CA VAL A 39 -4.86 -15.61 -0.94
C VAL A 39 -3.96 -16.83 -0.75
N GLY A 40 -4.58 -17.99 -0.49
CA GLY A 40 -3.89 -19.26 -0.26
C GLY A 40 -3.93 -19.70 1.20
N GLY A 41 -4.81 -20.63 1.52
CA GLY A 41 -5.18 -21.03 2.88
C GLY A 41 -4.26 -22.05 3.56
N ARG A 42 -3.13 -22.41 2.96
CA ARG A 42 -2.07 -23.20 3.63
C ARG A 42 -1.00 -22.25 4.18
N PHE A 43 -0.04 -21.90 3.36
CA PHE A 43 1.06 -21.01 3.75
C PHE A 43 0.56 -19.63 4.18
N GLY A 44 -0.46 -19.10 3.51
CA GLY A 44 -1.05 -17.81 3.86
C GLY A 44 -1.65 -17.71 5.27
N ALA A 45 -1.94 -18.83 5.92
CA ALA A 45 -2.44 -18.85 7.29
C ALA A 45 -1.32 -18.76 8.36
N SER A 46 -0.04 -18.75 7.95
CA SER A 46 1.11 -18.77 8.87
C SER A 46 1.61 -17.37 9.26
N PHE A 47 1.02 -16.30 8.70
CA PHE A 47 1.42 -14.93 8.94
C PHE A 47 0.44 -14.23 9.88
N GLN A 48 0.94 -13.30 10.69
CA GLN A 48 0.13 -12.61 11.72
C GLN A 48 -0.24 -11.19 11.28
N PHE A 49 -0.70 -11.00 10.04
CA PHE A 49 -1.04 -9.67 9.49
C PHE A 49 -2.05 -8.89 10.35
N HIS A 50 -3.00 -9.60 10.99
CA HIS A 50 -4.03 -9.00 11.83
C HIS A 50 -3.51 -8.48 13.18
N GLU A 51 -2.28 -8.81 13.56
CA GLU A 51 -1.64 -8.32 14.79
C GLU A 51 -0.90 -7.00 14.55
N HIS A 52 -0.61 -6.65 13.29
CA HIS A 52 0.04 -5.39 12.99
C HIS A 52 -0.93 -4.22 13.11
N PRO A 53 -0.60 -3.15 13.88
CA PRO A 53 -1.51 -2.03 14.15
C PRO A 53 -1.98 -1.31 12.88
N ASP A 54 -1.14 -1.26 11.84
CA ASP A 54 -1.44 -0.57 10.58
C ASP A 54 -1.95 -1.51 9.48
N CYS A 55 -2.38 -2.73 9.83
CA CYS A 55 -2.93 -3.69 8.90
C CYS A 55 -4.35 -4.12 9.28
N ILE A 56 -5.21 -4.24 8.27
CA ILE A 56 -6.54 -4.84 8.38
C ILE A 56 -6.61 -5.97 7.36
N VAL A 57 -6.87 -7.20 7.83
CA VAL A 57 -7.21 -8.28 6.90
C VAL A 57 -8.67 -8.10 6.48
N GLU A 58 -8.87 -7.51 5.30
CA GLU A 58 -10.19 -7.15 4.77
C GLU A 58 -10.94 -8.36 4.22
N ALA A 59 -10.20 -9.26 3.55
CA ALA A 59 -10.78 -10.43 2.90
C ALA A 59 -9.76 -11.58 2.82
N VAL A 60 -10.27 -12.80 2.71
CA VAL A 60 -9.46 -14.00 2.50
C VAL A 60 -9.96 -14.78 1.28
N SER A 61 -9.09 -15.57 0.64
CA SER A 61 -9.46 -16.40 -0.50
C SER A 61 -8.65 -17.70 -0.57
N ASP A 62 -9.32 -18.75 -0.96
CA ASP A 62 -8.74 -20.03 -1.42
C ASP A 62 -9.80 -20.74 -2.28
N LEU A 63 -9.38 -21.54 -3.25
CA LEU A 63 -10.30 -22.34 -4.07
C LEU A 63 -11.07 -23.38 -3.23
N ARG A 64 -10.46 -23.89 -2.16
CA ARG A 64 -11.04 -24.88 -1.26
C ARG A 64 -11.78 -24.21 -0.09
N ALA A 65 -13.01 -24.63 0.13
CA ALA A 65 -13.86 -24.09 1.21
C ALA A 65 -13.28 -24.32 2.61
N ASP A 66 -12.69 -25.51 2.84
CA ASP A 66 -12.05 -25.86 4.11
C ASP A 66 -10.88 -24.94 4.45
N ARG A 67 -10.05 -24.60 3.44
CA ARG A 67 -8.93 -23.67 3.60
C ARG A 67 -9.38 -22.22 3.77
N ARG A 68 -10.45 -21.81 3.10
CA ARG A 68 -11.07 -20.49 3.36
C ARG A 68 -11.51 -20.36 4.81
N ALA A 69 -12.17 -21.42 5.33
CA ALA A 69 -12.60 -21.44 6.72
C ALA A 69 -11.41 -21.36 7.72
N VAL A 70 -10.26 -21.96 7.38
CA VAL A 70 -9.03 -21.78 8.18
C VAL A 70 -8.58 -20.32 8.17
N LEU A 71 -8.47 -19.69 6.99
CA LEU A 71 -8.07 -18.29 6.88
C LEU A 71 -9.02 -17.35 7.65
N GLN A 72 -10.33 -17.58 7.53
CA GLN A 72 -11.33 -16.78 8.26
C GLN A 72 -11.12 -16.83 9.77
N ARG A 73 -10.88 -18.03 10.31
CA ARG A 73 -10.60 -18.19 11.75
C ARG A 73 -9.27 -17.57 12.16
N THR A 74 -8.20 -17.82 11.39
CA THR A 74 -6.85 -17.29 11.68
C THR A 74 -6.85 -15.76 11.74
N TYR A 75 -7.46 -15.13 10.75
CA TYR A 75 -7.45 -13.68 10.62
C TYR A 75 -8.66 -12.97 11.21
N ARG A 76 -9.60 -13.72 11.81
CA ARG A 76 -10.89 -13.21 12.34
C ARG A 76 -11.63 -12.38 11.28
N CYS A 77 -11.54 -12.82 10.02
CA CYS A 77 -12.06 -12.11 8.85
C CYS A 77 -13.37 -12.78 8.39
N ALA A 78 -14.47 -12.02 8.39
CA ALA A 78 -15.77 -12.57 7.96
C ALA A 78 -15.86 -12.73 6.44
N LYS A 79 -15.13 -11.90 5.66
CA LYS A 79 -15.24 -11.84 4.22
C LYS A 79 -14.32 -12.86 3.55
N ALA A 80 -14.91 -13.78 2.78
CA ALA A 80 -14.19 -14.84 2.09
C ALA A 80 -14.66 -14.99 0.65
N TYR A 81 -13.73 -15.08 -0.28
CA TYR A 81 -13.97 -15.23 -1.71
C TYR A 81 -13.52 -16.61 -2.22
N PRO A 82 -14.24 -17.20 -3.19
CA PRO A 82 -13.90 -18.52 -3.71
C PRO A 82 -12.64 -18.53 -4.58
N SER A 83 -12.20 -17.35 -5.09
CA SER A 83 -11.01 -17.23 -5.92
C SER A 83 -10.33 -15.87 -5.75
N LEU A 84 -9.08 -15.76 -6.25
CA LEU A 84 -8.35 -14.51 -6.34
C LEU A 84 -9.11 -13.48 -7.19
N GLU A 85 -9.64 -13.93 -8.33
CA GLU A 85 -10.36 -13.08 -9.29
C GLU A 85 -11.58 -12.42 -8.67
N GLU A 86 -12.25 -13.08 -7.73
CA GLU A 86 -13.35 -12.47 -6.99
C GLU A 86 -12.84 -11.53 -5.89
N LEU A 87 -11.78 -11.90 -5.19
CA LEU A 87 -11.21 -11.07 -4.14
C LEU A 87 -10.71 -9.72 -4.65
N ILE A 88 -10.04 -9.68 -5.81
CA ILE A 88 -9.46 -8.44 -6.35
C ILE A 88 -10.53 -7.44 -6.84
N LYS A 89 -11.77 -7.87 -7.03
CA LYS A 89 -12.91 -6.98 -7.34
C LYS A 89 -13.38 -6.18 -6.13
N ASP A 90 -13.02 -6.60 -4.91
CA ASP A 90 -13.39 -5.86 -3.70
C ASP A 90 -12.67 -4.50 -3.65
N PRO A 91 -13.41 -3.38 -3.70
CA PRO A 91 -12.81 -2.05 -3.70
C PRO A 91 -12.14 -1.70 -2.37
N LYS A 92 -12.45 -2.41 -1.29
CA LYS A 92 -11.83 -2.18 0.02
C LYS A 92 -10.47 -2.86 0.16
N VAL A 93 -10.16 -3.86 -0.67
CA VAL A 93 -8.84 -4.49 -0.69
C VAL A 93 -7.87 -3.56 -1.41
N GLU A 94 -6.78 -3.17 -0.76
CA GLU A 94 -5.74 -2.28 -1.29
C GLU A 94 -4.48 -3.03 -1.69
N ALA A 95 -4.15 -4.07 -0.93
CA ALA A 95 -3.00 -4.92 -1.17
C ALA A 95 -3.39 -6.40 -1.09
N VAL A 96 -2.68 -7.27 -1.78
CA VAL A 96 -2.92 -8.72 -1.77
C VAL A 96 -1.65 -9.45 -1.38
N PHE A 97 -1.75 -10.32 -0.38
CA PHE A 97 -0.73 -11.30 -0.08
C PHE A 97 -1.02 -12.59 -0.85
N LEU A 98 -0.11 -12.97 -1.74
CA LEU A 98 -0.18 -14.18 -2.55
C LEU A 98 0.63 -15.30 -1.90
N ALA A 99 -0.05 -16.31 -1.38
CA ALA A 99 0.50 -17.54 -0.85
C ALA A 99 0.01 -18.76 -1.66
N THR A 100 -0.15 -18.58 -2.95
CA THR A 100 -0.57 -19.58 -3.92
C THR A 100 0.60 -20.47 -4.33
N PRO A 101 0.41 -21.54 -5.14
CA PRO A 101 1.53 -22.32 -5.68
C PRO A 101 2.48 -21.47 -6.51
N ALA A 102 3.78 -21.73 -6.39
CA ALA A 102 4.84 -20.95 -7.04
C ALA A 102 4.66 -20.74 -8.58
N PRO A 103 4.21 -21.73 -9.36
CA PRO A 103 3.98 -21.53 -10.80
C PRO A 103 2.90 -20.49 -11.13
N ASP A 104 2.04 -20.16 -10.17
CA ASP A 104 0.95 -19.19 -10.34
C ASP A 104 1.33 -17.77 -9.91
N HIS A 105 2.46 -17.56 -9.23
CA HIS A 105 2.79 -16.29 -8.59
C HIS A 105 2.80 -15.12 -9.58
N VAL A 106 3.47 -15.27 -10.73
CA VAL A 106 3.54 -14.19 -11.74
C VAL A 106 2.14 -13.89 -12.31
N ARG A 107 1.42 -14.93 -12.75
CA ARG A 107 0.06 -14.79 -13.27
C ARG A 107 -0.86 -14.06 -12.27
N HIS A 108 -0.85 -14.49 -11.02
CA HIS A 108 -1.66 -13.87 -9.96
C HIS A 108 -1.23 -12.44 -9.65
N THR A 109 0.09 -12.18 -9.63
CA THR A 109 0.62 -10.82 -9.46
C THR A 109 0.14 -9.89 -10.57
N LEU A 110 0.23 -10.33 -11.83
CA LEU A 110 -0.24 -9.53 -12.96
C LEU A 110 -1.73 -9.19 -12.88
N LEU A 111 -2.57 -10.14 -12.44
CA LEU A 111 -4.01 -9.90 -12.20
C LEU A 111 -4.22 -8.85 -11.10
N CYS A 112 -3.51 -8.95 -9.98
CA CYS A 112 -3.60 -8.00 -8.88
C CYS A 112 -3.19 -6.58 -9.32
N LEU A 113 -2.04 -6.46 -10.00
CA LEU A 113 -1.55 -5.17 -10.49
C LEU A 113 -2.52 -4.56 -11.52
N ALA A 114 -3.09 -5.36 -12.43
CA ALA A 114 -4.10 -4.90 -13.38
C ALA A 114 -5.39 -4.42 -12.68
N ALA A 115 -5.73 -5.00 -11.53
CA ALA A 115 -6.85 -4.56 -10.70
C ALA A 115 -6.52 -3.39 -9.75
N GLY A 116 -5.32 -2.79 -9.87
CA GLY A 116 -4.90 -1.65 -9.05
C GLY A 116 -4.53 -2.02 -7.61
N LYS A 117 -4.14 -3.28 -7.35
CA LYS A 117 -3.77 -3.75 -6.01
C LYS A 117 -2.25 -3.86 -5.87
N HIS A 118 -1.71 -3.39 -4.74
CA HIS A 118 -0.35 -3.68 -4.33
C HIS A 118 -0.20 -5.18 -4.05
N VAL A 119 1.00 -5.73 -4.19
CA VAL A 119 1.24 -7.17 -4.04
C VAL A 119 2.41 -7.45 -3.10
N LEU A 120 2.19 -8.38 -2.17
CA LEU A 120 3.23 -9.11 -1.46
C LEU A 120 3.13 -10.57 -1.88
N SER A 121 4.18 -11.13 -2.47
CA SER A 121 4.19 -12.52 -2.93
C SER A 121 5.07 -13.39 -2.07
N ALA A 122 4.63 -14.62 -1.84
CA ALA A 122 5.52 -15.65 -1.32
C ALA A 122 6.62 -15.98 -2.33
N VAL A 123 7.67 -16.62 -1.86
CA VAL A 123 8.81 -17.04 -2.70
C VAL A 123 8.54 -18.39 -3.38
N PRO A 124 9.12 -18.60 -4.57
CA PRO A 124 9.88 -17.68 -5.42
C PRO A 124 8.98 -16.67 -6.12
N ALA A 125 9.52 -15.49 -6.48
CA ALA A 125 8.77 -14.47 -7.21
C ALA A 125 8.33 -14.92 -8.60
N ALA A 126 9.17 -15.70 -9.27
CA ALA A 126 8.95 -16.26 -10.62
C ALA A 126 9.72 -17.57 -10.78
N MET A 127 9.35 -18.39 -11.77
CA MET A 127 9.98 -19.68 -12.06
C MET A 127 10.96 -19.59 -13.24
N THR A 128 10.85 -18.56 -14.09
CA THR A 128 11.69 -18.38 -15.29
C THR A 128 12.17 -16.94 -15.41
N LEU A 129 13.22 -16.72 -16.21
CA LEU A 129 13.73 -15.37 -16.50
C LEU A 129 12.72 -14.53 -17.28
N ASP A 130 11.94 -15.14 -18.17
CA ASP A 130 10.88 -14.46 -18.92
C ASP A 130 9.78 -13.96 -17.99
N GLU A 131 9.38 -14.78 -17.03
CA GLU A 131 8.44 -14.37 -15.98
C GLU A 131 8.99 -13.23 -15.12
N CYS A 132 10.29 -13.26 -14.78
CA CYS A 132 10.94 -12.15 -14.08
C CYS A 132 10.85 -10.85 -14.89
N ALA A 133 11.13 -10.91 -16.20
CA ALA A 133 11.05 -9.75 -17.08
C ALA A 133 9.62 -9.21 -17.19
N GLN A 134 8.62 -10.08 -17.30
CA GLN A 134 7.20 -9.72 -17.29
C GLN A 134 6.79 -9.03 -16.00
N LEU A 135 7.20 -9.60 -14.86
CA LEU A 135 6.90 -9.06 -13.53
C LEU A 135 7.49 -7.67 -13.35
N VAL A 136 8.79 -7.50 -13.62
CA VAL A 136 9.47 -6.20 -13.52
C VAL A 136 8.81 -5.16 -14.44
N GLY A 137 8.48 -5.54 -15.67
CA GLY A 137 7.78 -4.67 -16.61
C GLY A 137 6.40 -4.25 -16.11
N ALA A 138 5.63 -5.17 -15.56
CA ALA A 138 4.29 -4.89 -15.04
C ALA A 138 4.34 -3.97 -13.81
N VAL A 139 5.24 -4.22 -12.87
CA VAL A 139 5.41 -3.37 -11.67
C VAL A 139 5.77 -1.94 -12.07
N LYS A 140 6.74 -1.77 -12.98
CA LYS A 140 7.12 -0.42 -13.48
C LYS A 140 5.96 0.32 -14.14
N ARG A 141 5.14 -0.37 -14.94
CA ARG A 141 4.00 0.26 -15.62
C ARG A 141 2.85 0.59 -14.68
N SER A 142 2.60 -0.24 -13.68
CA SER A 142 1.49 -0.05 -12.74
C SER A 142 1.74 1.09 -11.74
N GLY A 143 3.00 1.41 -11.42
CA GLY A 143 3.36 2.32 -10.33
C GLY A 143 3.00 1.80 -8.93
N LEU A 144 2.58 0.53 -8.84
CA LEU A 144 2.21 -0.12 -7.59
C LEU A 144 3.42 -0.78 -6.91
N THR A 145 3.28 -1.06 -5.63
CA THR A 145 4.31 -1.77 -4.85
C THR A 145 4.20 -3.27 -5.08
N TYR A 146 5.34 -3.91 -5.32
CA TYR A 146 5.52 -5.36 -5.28
C TYR A 146 6.66 -5.73 -4.35
N MET A 147 6.44 -6.71 -3.51
CA MET A 147 7.43 -7.27 -2.56
C MET A 147 7.38 -8.79 -2.58
#